data_4e11b849b656c04c7293d398dad9ef8a
#
_entry.id   4e11b849b656c04c7293d398dad9ef8a
#
_cell.length_a   1.000
_cell.length_b   1.000
_cell.length_c   1.000
_cell.angle_alpha   90.00
_cell.angle_beta   90.00
_cell.angle_gamma   90.00
#
_symmetry.space_group_name_H-M   'P 1'
#
loop_
_entity.id
_entity.type
_entity.pdbx_description
1 polymer ?
#
loop_
_entity_poly.entity_id
_entity_poly.type
_entity_poly.pdbx_seq_one_letter_code
_entity_poly.pdbx_strand_id
1 'polypeptide(L)'
;VISLFKGFYTVATGMITQQRRTELLSNNLANANTPGFKADQSTIRSFPDMLMSSIGKTNAPANQQAGAEYMNQVGALNTGTYLQETLPNYIQGQIYSTDFTTDMALIDGNLPQNEEGVSGSIFFRLAHPDGGEAYTRNGNFTLDGQGYLVNGQGLYVLNDAGQRIQLPNDDFRLDESGAIYVNNQQVARVGVSYAANPNMLQKQDNGLIRTENGVNLPSAYGANGVSFTLRQNFLEGSNVDSGRAMTDLMTAYRAFEANQKVLQAYDRSMEKAVNEIGKI
;
A
#
# COMPACT_ATOMS: atom_id res chain seq x y z
N VAL A 1 -38.87 9.09 -6.46
CA VAL A 1 -37.91 8.35 -7.34
C VAL A 1 -36.48 8.81 -7.08
N ILE A 2 -36.17 10.13 -7.04
CA ILE A 2 -34.80 10.65 -6.89
C ILE A 2 -34.15 10.23 -5.56
N SER A 3 -34.91 10.14 -4.45
CA SER A 3 -34.38 9.72 -3.15
C SER A 3 -34.04 8.23 -3.08
N LEU A 4 -34.75 7.39 -3.84
CA LEU A 4 -34.51 5.94 -3.91
C LEU A 4 -33.18 5.63 -4.58
N PHE A 5 -32.85 6.31 -5.68
CA PHE A 5 -31.58 6.16 -6.36
C PHE A 5 -30.37 6.60 -5.51
N LYS A 6 -30.54 7.61 -4.65
CA LYS A 6 -29.45 8.07 -3.77
C LYS A 6 -29.03 6.99 -2.78
N GLY A 7 -29.99 6.32 -2.13
CA GLY A 7 -29.70 5.18 -1.23
C GLY A 7 -29.02 4.03 -1.96
N PHE A 8 -29.45 3.72 -3.17
CA PHE A 8 -28.83 2.72 -4.03
C PHE A 8 -27.35 3.04 -4.32
N TYR A 9 -27.05 4.28 -4.72
CA TYR A 9 -25.65 4.70 -4.96
C TYR A 9 -24.81 4.60 -3.69
N THR A 10 -25.30 5.04 -2.55
CA THR A 10 -24.55 4.97 -1.28
C THR A 10 -24.23 3.52 -0.91
N VAL A 11 -25.17 2.60 -1.08
CA VAL A 11 -24.97 1.18 -0.80
C VAL A 11 -24.03 0.54 -1.82
N ALA A 12 -24.17 0.88 -3.11
CA ALA A 12 -23.30 0.35 -4.17
C ALA A 12 -21.85 0.81 -3.98
N THR A 13 -21.62 2.08 -3.68
CA THR A 13 -20.26 2.59 -3.40
C THR A 13 -19.69 1.99 -2.13
N GLY A 14 -20.49 1.81 -1.08
CA GLY A 14 -20.10 1.10 0.14
C GLY A 14 -19.70 -0.35 -0.14
N MET A 15 -20.44 -1.05 -1.00
CA MET A 15 -20.13 -2.43 -1.40
C MET A 15 -18.78 -2.49 -2.14
N ILE A 16 -18.54 -1.62 -3.13
CA ILE A 16 -17.28 -1.54 -3.88
C ILE A 16 -16.10 -1.21 -2.94
N THR A 17 -16.31 -0.30 -2.00
CA THR A 17 -15.28 0.07 -1.03
C THR A 17 -14.91 -1.12 -0.14
N GLN A 18 -15.89 -1.88 0.35
CA GLN A 18 -15.64 -3.07 1.16
C GLN A 18 -15.01 -4.21 0.34
N GLN A 19 -15.38 -4.37 -0.92
CA GLN A 19 -14.74 -5.33 -1.82
C GLN A 19 -13.24 -5.02 -1.97
N ARG A 20 -12.88 -3.80 -2.32
CA ARG A 20 -11.47 -3.39 -2.44
C ARG A 20 -10.69 -3.54 -1.13
N ARG A 21 -11.34 -3.24 0.00
CA ARG A 21 -10.74 -3.47 1.32
C ARG A 21 -10.50 -4.96 1.58
N THR A 22 -11.43 -5.82 1.18
CA THR A 22 -11.29 -7.29 1.30
C THR A 22 -10.12 -7.79 0.44
N GLU A 23 -9.99 -7.31 -0.79
CA GLU A 23 -8.89 -7.63 -1.69
C GLU A 23 -7.53 -7.24 -1.08
N LEU A 24 -7.41 -6.03 -0.54
CA LEU A 24 -6.21 -5.54 0.13
C LEU A 24 -5.85 -6.37 1.37
N LEU A 25 -6.83 -6.65 2.24
CA LEU A 25 -6.60 -7.46 3.44
C LEU A 25 -6.26 -8.91 3.11
N SER A 26 -6.84 -9.46 2.03
CA SER A 26 -6.49 -10.78 1.52
C SER A 26 -5.05 -10.82 0.98
N ASN A 27 -4.61 -9.78 0.28
CA ASN A 27 -3.23 -9.65 -0.17
C ASN A 27 -2.26 -9.55 1.01
N ASN A 28 -2.57 -8.74 2.03
CA ASN A 28 -1.76 -8.65 3.25
C ASN A 28 -1.66 -10.02 3.94
N LEU A 29 -2.77 -10.72 4.10
CA LEU A 29 -2.82 -12.02 4.74
C LEU A 29 -2.02 -13.08 3.97
N ALA A 30 -2.12 -13.11 2.64
CA ALA A 30 -1.34 -14.01 1.79
C ALA A 30 0.17 -13.78 1.91
N ASN A 31 0.59 -12.53 2.19
CA ASN A 31 1.98 -12.14 2.36
C ASN A 31 2.42 -12.01 3.83
N ALA A 32 1.64 -12.52 4.77
CA ALA A 32 2.00 -12.44 6.20
C ALA A 32 3.29 -13.18 6.56
N ASN A 33 3.67 -14.19 5.76
CA ASN A 33 4.91 -14.95 5.94
C ASN A 33 5.99 -14.60 4.89
N THR A 34 5.74 -13.63 4.01
CA THR A 34 6.72 -13.22 2.99
C THR A 34 7.75 -12.29 3.61
N PRO A 35 9.06 -12.64 3.60
CA PRO A 35 10.10 -11.79 4.15
C PRO A 35 10.13 -10.41 3.49
N GLY A 36 10.32 -9.37 4.30
CA GLY A 36 10.40 -7.98 3.85
C GLY A 36 9.10 -7.37 3.32
N PHE A 37 7.96 -8.10 3.39
CA PHE A 37 6.68 -7.56 2.98
C PHE A 37 6.20 -6.46 3.94
N LYS A 38 5.69 -5.38 3.35
CA LYS A 38 5.09 -4.26 4.08
C LYS A 38 3.59 -4.25 3.85
N ALA A 39 2.84 -4.28 4.95
CA ALA A 39 1.38 -4.27 4.95
C ALA A 39 0.83 -3.03 4.27
N ASP A 40 -0.07 -3.20 3.33
CA ASP A 40 -0.76 -2.11 2.69
C ASP A 40 -1.94 -1.66 3.58
N GLN A 41 -2.07 -0.36 3.77
CA GLN A 41 -3.15 0.28 4.52
C GLN A 41 -4.01 1.10 3.57
N SER A 42 -5.31 1.10 3.78
CA SER A 42 -6.26 1.86 2.96
C SER A 42 -6.91 2.97 3.74
N THR A 43 -7.03 4.13 3.10
CA THR A 43 -7.81 5.25 3.60
C THR A 43 -9.14 5.32 2.88
N ILE A 44 -10.23 5.24 3.64
CA ILE A 44 -11.61 5.37 3.12
C ILE A 44 -12.07 6.80 3.39
N ARG A 45 -12.57 7.45 2.36
CA ARG A 45 -13.19 8.78 2.46
C ARG A 45 -14.61 8.79 1.94
N SER A 46 -15.39 9.72 2.45
CA SER A 46 -16.71 10.05 1.90
C SER A 46 -16.55 10.89 0.63
N PHE A 47 -17.48 10.75 -0.31
CA PHE A 47 -17.58 11.73 -1.41
C PHE A 47 -17.87 13.12 -0.85
N PRO A 48 -17.45 14.18 -1.57
CA PRO A 48 -17.79 15.55 -1.20
C PRO A 48 -19.30 15.70 -1.00
N ASP A 49 -19.68 16.40 0.06
CA ASP A 49 -21.06 16.63 0.39
C ASP A 49 -21.74 17.47 -0.69
N MET A 50 -22.91 17.03 -1.14
CA MET A 50 -23.76 17.79 -2.05
C MET A 50 -24.75 18.65 -1.25
N LEU A 51 -24.84 19.91 -1.64
CA LEU A 51 -25.77 20.85 -1.04
C LEU A 51 -27.21 20.48 -1.42
N MET A 52 -28.04 20.14 -0.44
CA MET A 52 -29.49 19.96 -0.66
C MET A 52 -30.19 21.30 -0.47
N SER A 53 -30.84 21.78 -1.53
CA SER A 53 -31.74 22.89 -1.46
C SER A 53 -33.20 22.45 -1.67
N SER A 54 -34.11 22.95 -0.84
CA SER A 54 -35.54 22.79 -1.03
C SER A 54 -36.05 23.95 -1.89
N ILE A 55 -36.69 23.61 -3.01
CA ILE A 55 -37.41 24.58 -3.81
C ILE A 55 -38.83 24.70 -3.21
N GLY A 56 -39.01 25.63 -2.29
CA GLY A 56 -40.31 25.93 -1.70
C GLY A 56 -41.07 26.95 -2.56
N LYS A 57 -42.26 26.59 -3.02
CA LYS A 57 -43.22 27.59 -3.52
C LYS A 57 -43.88 28.19 -2.27
N THR A 58 -43.53 29.39 -1.89
CA THR A 58 -44.32 30.17 -0.96
C THR A 58 -45.54 30.67 -1.70
N ASN A 59 -46.73 30.20 -1.31
CA ASN A 59 -47.98 30.86 -1.62
C ASN A 59 -48.01 32.16 -0.83
N ALA A 60 -47.39 33.22 -1.37
CA ALA A 60 -47.62 34.59 -0.90
C ALA A 60 -48.99 35.01 -1.38
N PRO A 61 -49.86 35.58 -0.50
CA PRO A 61 -51.14 36.17 -0.95
C PRO A 61 -50.82 37.33 -1.89
N ALA A 62 -51.61 37.36 -2.96
CA ALA A 62 -51.52 38.25 -4.12
C ALA A 62 -51.04 39.66 -3.79
N ASN A 63 -49.84 39.99 -4.16
CA ASN A 63 -49.51 41.27 -4.77
C ASN A 63 -48.30 41.08 -5.70
N GLN A 64 -48.56 41.36 -6.94
CA GLN A 64 -47.72 41.21 -8.10
C GLN A 64 -46.24 41.55 -7.88
N GLN A 65 -45.40 40.54 -7.85
CA GLN A 65 -44.06 40.56 -8.47
C GLN A 65 -43.53 39.13 -8.55
N ALA A 66 -42.96 38.78 -9.71
CA ALA A 66 -42.51 37.48 -10.12
C ALA A 66 -41.85 36.70 -8.98
N GLY A 67 -42.31 35.46 -8.75
CA GLY A 67 -41.87 34.62 -7.66
C GLY A 67 -40.34 34.42 -7.67
N ALA A 68 -39.70 35.03 -6.70
CA ALA A 68 -38.36 34.64 -6.34
C ALA A 68 -38.43 33.23 -5.72
N GLU A 69 -37.95 32.25 -6.43
CA GLU A 69 -37.72 30.92 -5.86
C GLU A 69 -36.69 31.07 -4.77
N TYR A 70 -37.11 31.02 -3.51
CA TYR A 70 -36.21 30.94 -2.37
C TYR A 70 -35.67 29.51 -2.28
N MET A 71 -34.43 29.34 -2.70
CA MET A 71 -33.71 28.10 -2.43
C MET A 71 -33.30 28.04 -0.95
N ASN A 72 -34.12 27.41 -0.14
CA ASN A 72 -33.75 27.14 1.26
C ASN A 72 -32.74 25.99 1.30
N GLN A 73 -31.56 26.27 1.79
CA GLN A 73 -30.51 25.30 2.04
C GLN A 73 -30.94 24.37 3.17
N VAL A 74 -31.22 23.10 2.89
CA VAL A 74 -31.76 22.14 3.84
C VAL A 74 -30.63 21.39 4.57
N GLY A 75 -29.46 21.28 3.96
CA GLY A 75 -28.30 20.62 4.56
C GLY A 75 -27.36 20.01 3.53
N ALA A 76 -26.31 19.35 4.04
CA ALA A 76 -25.35 18.61 3.24
C ALA A 76 -25.79 17.12 3.13
N LEU A 77 -25.67 16.55 1.95
CA LEU A 77 -25.95 15.15 1.66
C LEU A 77 -24.69 14.44 1.20
N ASN A 78 -24.30 13.43 1.93
CA ASN A 78 -23.22 12.51 1.51
C ASN A 78 -23.78 11.46 0.54
N THR A 79 -23.05 11.21 -0.56
CA THR A 79 -23.48 10.30 -1.62
C THR A 79 -22.80 8.94 -1.59
N GLY A 80 -21.93 8.68 -0.59
CA GLY A 80 -21.26 7.39 -0.42
C GLY A 80 -19.81 7.50 -0.03
N THR A 81 -19.09 6.39 -0.12
CA THR A 81 -17.66 6.27 0.26
C THR A 81 -16.84 5.71 -0.87
N TYR A 82 -15.55 6.02 -0.87
CA TYR A 82 -14.58 5.45 -1.79
C TYR A 82 -13.25 5.19 -1.07
N LEU A 83 -12.50 4.23 -1.59
CA LEU A 83 -11.13 3.99 -1.17
C LEU A 83 -10.26 5.00 -1.92
N GLN A 84 -9.64 5.93 -1.18
CA GLN A 84 -8.87 7.01 -1.77
C GLN A 84 -7.48 6.56 -2.17
N GLU A 85 -6.79 5.91 -1.26
CA GLU A 85 -5.37 5.65 -1.39
C GLU A 85 -4.99 4.38 -0.64
N THR A 86 -4.04 3.64 -1.19
CA THR A 86 -3.42 2.49 -0.54
C THR A 86 -1.94 2.81 -0.36
N LEU A 87 -1.49 2.87 0.89
CA LEU A 87 -0.12 3.19 1.25
C LEU A 87 0.51 2.01 1.99
N PRO A 88 1.72 1.57 1.61
CA PRO A 88 2.46 0.58 2.37
C PRO A 88 2.92 1.16 3.71
N ASN A 89 2.81 0.36 4.77
CA ASN A 89 3.35 0.70 6.08
C ASN A 89 4.80 0.24 6.16
N TYR A 90 5.75 1.17 6.10
CA TYR A 90 7.18 0.87 6.09
C TYR A 90 7.78 0.63 7.48
N ILE A 91 6.98 0.50 8.53
CA ILE A 91 7.49 0.11 9.86
C ILE A 91 8.22 -1.22 9.76
N GLN A 92 9.36 -1.33 10.43
CA GLN A 92 10.17 -2.53 10.46
C GLN A 92 9.39 -3.72 11.03
N GLY A 93 9.48 -4.87 10.34
CA GLY A 93 8.95 -6.14 10.81
C GLY A 93 9.84 -6.81 11.85
N GLN A 94 9.39 -7.93 12.39
CA GLN A 94 10.19 -8.73 13.31
C GLN A 94 11.38 -9.35 12.57
N ILE A 95 12.58 -9.22 13.16
CA ILE A 95 13.81 -9.84 12.63
C ILE A 95 13.98 -11.21 13.28
N TYR A 96 14.19 -12.22 12.45
CA TYR A 96 14.42 -13.60 12.90
C TYR A 96 15.66 -14.21 12.23
N SER A 97 16.33 -15.10 12.93
CA SER A 97 17.54 -15.79 12.43
C SER A 97 17.17 -16.88 11.43
N THR A 98 18.04 -17.07 10.44
CA THR A 98 18.01 -18.17 9.47
C THR A 98 19.34 -18.91 9.48
N ASP A 99 19.36 -20.11 8.88
CA ASP A 99 20.59 -20.91 8.78
C ASP A 99 21.40 -20.61 7.50
N PHE A 100 20.91 -19.69 6.67
CA PHE A 100 21.54 -19.36 5.39
C PHE A 100 22.46 -18.14 5.50
N THR A 101 23.70 -18.31 5.07
CA THR A 101 24.73 -17.24 5.09
C THR A 101 24.43 -16.11 4.10
N THR A 102 23.65 -16.40 3.05
CA THR A 102 23.24 -15.45 2.02
C THR A 102 22.08 -14.56 2.44
N ASP A 103 21.37 -14.93 3.53
CA ASP A 103 20.25 -14.13 4.05
C ASP A 103 20.77 -12.91 4.80
N MET A 104 20.16 -11.77 4.53
CA MET A 104 20.57 -10.48 5.10
C MET A 104 19.35 -9.68 5.54
N ALA A 105 19.40 -9.10 6.74
CA ALA A 105 18.39 -8.17 7.21
C ALA A 105 18.94 -6.75 7.30
N LEU A 106 18.14 -5.78 6.86
CA LEU A 106 18.34 -4.37 7.16
C LEU A 106 17.71 -4.05 8.50
N ILE A 107 18.46 -3.43 9.39
CA ILE A 107 17.98 -2.95 10.69
C ILE A 107 17.93 -1.43 10.63
N ASP A 108 16.73 -0.88 10.80
CA ASP A 108 16.51 0.55 10.84
C ASP A 108 17.10 1.13 12.14
N GLY A 109 17.96 2.11 11.99
CA GLY A 109 18.43 2.93 13.11
C GLY A 109 17.68 4.26 13.14
N ASN A 110 18.41 5.37 13.06
CA ASN A 110 17.79 6.68 12.94
C ASN A 110 17.45 6.95 11.47
N LEU A 111 16.16 7.10 11.17
CA LEU A 111 15.66 7.47 9.85
C LEU A 111 14.91 8.81 9.99
N PRO A 112 15.43 9.89 9.40
CA PRO A 112 14.80 11.20 9.52
C PRO A 112 13.37 11.19 8.99
N GLN A 113 12.50 11.95 9.65
CA GLN A 113 11.17 12.23 9.14
C GLN A 113 11.21 13.43 8.21
N ASN A 114 10.40 13.39 7.16
CA ASN A 114 10.20 14.52 6.28
C ASN A 114 9.29 15.59 6.94
N GLU A 115 9.08 16.70 6.26
CA GLU A 115 8.23 17.80 6.74
C GLU A 115 6.76 17.37 6.97
N GLU A 116 6.33 16.28 6.34
CA GLU A 116 4.98 15.70 6.46
C GLU A 116 4.88 14.69 7.62
N GLY A 117 5.96 14.46 8.37
CA GLY A 117 6.01 13.51 9.48
C GLY A 117 6.15 12.05 9.03
N VAL A 118 6.43 11.79 7.75
CA VAL A 118 6.67 10.44 7.22
C VAL A 118 8.13 10.08 7.46
N SER A 119 8.36 8.96 8.15
CA SER A 119 9.72 8.42 8.34
C SER A 119 10.26 7.88 7.02
N GLY A 120 11.52 8.19 6.72
CA GLY A 120 12.21 7.59 5.59
C GLY A 120 12.33 6.08 5.74
N SER A 121 12.69 5.39 4.67
CA SER A 121 12.92 3.95 4.67
C SER A 121 14.13 3.59 3.84
N ILE A 122 14.76 2.46 4.14
CA ILE A 122 15.93 1.95 3.44
C ILE A 122 15.60 0.64 2.72
N PHE A 123 16.28 0.37 1.62
CA PHE A 123 16.02 -0.77 0.76
C PHE A 123 17.31 -1.32 0.17
N PHE A 124 17.33 -2.63 -0.10
CA PHE A 124 18.35 -3.24 -0.95
C PHE A 124 18.15 -2.82 -2.40
N ARG A 125 19.26 -2.68 -3.10
CA ARG A 125 19.30 -2.31 -4.53
C ARG A 125 19.41 -3.56 -5.39
N LEU A 126 18.53 -3.67 -6.39
CA LEU A 126 18.50 -4.76 -7.36
C LEU A 126 18.62 -4.19 -8.78
N ALA A 127 19.21 -4.95 -9.68
CA ALA A 127 19.19 -4.63 -11.11
C ALA A 127 17.82 -4.99 -11.69
N HIS A 128 17.11 -4.04 -12.29
CA HIS A 128 15.84 -4.32 -12.96
C HIS A 128 16.07 -4.86 -14.38
N PRO A 129 15.28 -5.84 -14.86
CA PRO A 129 15.44 -6.42 -16.20
C PRO A 129 15.31 -5.39 -17.34
N ASP A 130 14.39 -4.43 -17.19
CA ASP A 130 14.13 -3.38 -18.18
C ASP A 130 15.09 -2.18 -18.04
N GLY A 131 16.14 -2.33 -17.24
CA GLY A 131 17.10 -1.26 -16.95
C GLY A 131 16.72 -0.44 -15.71
N GLY A 132 17.75 0.23 -15.14
CA GLY A 132 17.62 0.96 -13.89
C GLY A 132 17.66 0.07 -12.66
N GLU A 133 17.23 0.63 -11.54
CA GLU A 133 17.22 -0.04 -10.25
C GLU A 133 15.81 -0.38 -9.78
N ALA A 134 15.70 -1.49 -9.09
CA ALA A 134 14.56 -1.85 -8.28
C ALA A 134 14.98 -1.98 -6.83
N TYR A 135 14.04 -1.85 -5.93
CA TYR A 135 14.30 -1.82 -4.50
C TYR A 135 13.47 -2.89 -3.80
N THR A 136 14.05 -3.50 -2.78
CA THR A 136 13.34 -4.50 -1.97
C THR A 136 13.76 -4.42 -0.52
N ARG A 137 12.87 -4.84 0.36
CA ARG A 137 13.17 -5.06 1.77
C ARG A 137 13.46 -6.54 2.07
N ASN A 138 13.14 -7.40 1.11
CA ASN A 138 13.39 -8.82 1.21
C ASN A 138 14.90 -9.10 1.04
N GLY A 139 15.52 -9.64 2.07
CA GLY A 139 16.94 -10.01 2.10
C GLY A 139 17.20 -11.48 1.87
N ASN A 140 16.21 -12.25 1.42
CA ASN A 140 16.41 -13.66 1.05
C ASN A 140 17.11 -13.72 -0.31
N PHE A 141 18.43 -13.85 -0.26
CA PHE A 141 19.29 -13.90 -1.42
C PHE A 141 19.93 -15.29 -1.58
N THR A 142 20.35 -15.58 -2.79
CA THR A 142 21.07 -16.80 -3.13
C THR A 142 22.15 -16.51 -4.16
N LEU A 143 23.08 -17.43 -4.35
CA LEU A 143 24.08 -17.34 -5.43
C LEU A 143 23.60 -18.10 -6.65
N ASP A 144 23.73 -17.49 -7.80
CA ASP A 144 23.50 -18.17 -9.08
C ASP A 144 24.69 -19.08 -9.44
N GLY A 145 24.56 -19.86 -10.56
CA GLY A 145 25.62 -20.75 -11.02
C GLY A 145 26.92 -20.05 -11.47
N GLN A 146 26.92 -18.71 -11.55
CA GLN A 146 28.08 -17.88 -11.89
C GLN A 146 28.65 -17.15 -10.67
N GLY A 147 28.07 -17.35 -9.51
CA GLY A 147 28.47 -16.73 -8.26
C GLY A 147 27.92 -15.31 -8.05
N TYR A 148 26.91 -14.88 -8.79
CA TYR A 148 26.25 -13.60 -8.53
C TYR A 148 25.19 -13.73 -7.46
N LEU A 149 25.14 -12.75 -6.59
CA LEU A 149 24.10 -12.66 -5.57
C LEU A 149 22.78 -12.21 -6.22
N VAL A 150 21.74 -13.03 -6.10
CA VAL A 150 20.42 -12.80 -6.72
C VAL A 150 19.31 -12.99 -5.68
N ASN A 151 18.16 -12.36 -5.93
CA ASN A 151 16.94 -12.63 -5.16
C ASN A 151 16.23 -13.88 -5.68
N GLY A 152 15.14 -14.30 -5.01
CA GLY A 152 14.32 -15.45 -5.42
C GLY A 152 13.69 -15.36 -6.82
N GLN A 153 13.74 -14.19 -7.48
CA GLN A 153 13.26 -13.96 -8.84
C GLN A 153 14.42 -13.93 -9.87
N GLY A 154 15.66 -14.15 -9.44
CA GLY A 154 16.84 -14.12 -10.31
C GLY A 154 17.36 -12.70 -10.62
N LEU A 155 16.93 -11.67 -9.90
CA LEU A 155 17.44 -10.32 -10.05
C LEU A 155 18.74 -10.13 -9.27
N TYR A 156 19.74 -9.51 -9.91
CA TYR A 156 21.05 -9.29 -9.32
C TYR A 156 21.02 -8.24 -8.22
N VAL A 157 21.61 -8.56 -7.08
CA VAL A 157 21.86 -7.58 -6.02
C VAL A 157 23.02 -6.67 -6.43
N LEU A 158 22.83 -5.37 -6.26
CA LEU A 158 23.81 -4.35 -6.61
C LEU A 158 24.62 -3.94 -5.38
N ASN A 159 25.88 -3.60 -5.62
CA ASN A 159 26.75 -2.97 -4.64
C ASN A 159 26.46 -1.45 -4.54
N ASP A 160 27.14 -0.76 -3.64
CA ASP A 160 27.01 0.68 -3.45
C ASP A 160 27.37 1.50 -4.72
N ALA A 161 28.26 0.96 -5.59
CA ALA A 161 28.61 1.54 -6.87
C ALA A 161 27.64 1.20 -8.03
N GLY A 162 26.55 0.45 -7.76
CA GLY A 162 25.58 0.03 -8.78
C GLY A 162 26.03 -1.16 -9.65
N GLN A 163 27.07 -1.88 -9.24
CA GLN A 163 27.56 -3.07 -9.92
C GLN A 163 27.00 -4.34 -9.29
N ARG A 164 26.92 -5.42 -10.05
CA ARG A 164 26.47 -6.73 -9.55
C ARG A 164 27.49 -7.29 -8.56
N ILE A 165 27.03 -7.87 -7.47
CA ILE A 165 27.88 -8.50 -6.46
C ILE A 165 28.16 -9.92 -6.93
N GLN A 166 29.44 -10.25 -7.09
CA GLN A 166 29.92 -11.58 -7.43
C GLN A 166 30.77 -12.14 -6.29
N LEU A 167 30.45 -13.33 -5.84
CA LEU A 167 31.14 -14.04 -4.74
C LEU A 167 31.61 -15.39 -5.25
N PRO A 168 32.78 -15.88 -4.80
CA PRO A 168 33.32 -17.16 -5.24
C PRO A 168 32.55 -18.37 -4.66
N ASN A 169 31.93 -18.21 -3.50
CA ASN A 169 31.13 -19.21 -2.78
C ASN A 169 30.21 -18.51 -1.76
N ASP A 170 29.42 -19.28 -1.06
CA ASP A 170 28.52 -18.87 0.02
C ASP A 170 29.20 -18.66 1.39
N ASP A 171 30.50 -18.96 1.48
CA ASP A 171 31.33 -18.76 2.69
C ASP A 171 31.91 -17.32 2.69
N PHE A 172 31.09 -16.36 3.00
CA PHE A 172 31.46 -14.96 3.16
C PHE A 172 30.95 -14.41 4.49
N ARG A 173 31.57 -13.35 4.96
CA ARG A 173 31.14 -12.62 6.15
C ARG A 173 30.64 -11.24 5.77
N LEU A 174 29.44 -10.91 6.23
CA LEU A 174 28.87 -9.55 6.14
C LEU A 174 29.13 -8.83 7.46
N ASP A 175 29.65 -7.61 7.35
CA ASP A 175 29.83 -6.70 8.49
C ASP A 175 28.57 -5.81 8.66
N GLU A 176 28.35 -5.29 9.86
CA GLU A 176 27.22 -4.40 10.17
C GLU A 176 27.18 -3.14 9.28
N SER A 177 28.32 -2.73 8.72
CA SER A 177 28.45 -1.62 7.76
C SER A 177 28.05 -1.98 6.32
N GLY A 178 27.67 -3.25 6.06
CA GLY A 178 27.33 -3.75 4.74
C GLY A 178 28.51 -4.20 3.90
N ALA A 179 29.74 -4.22 4.44
CA ALA A 179 30.90 -4.73 3.76
C ALA A 179 30.92 -6.27 3.75
N ILE A 180 31.14 -6.85 2.57
CA ILE A 180 31.26 -8.29 2.35
C ILE A 180 32.73 -8.65 2.30
N TYR A 181 33.13 -9.61 3.14
CA TYR A 181 34.48 -10.14 3.25
C TYR A 181 34.54 -11.60 2.82
N VAL A 182 35.47 -11.92 1.96
CA VAL A 182 35.85 -13.30 1.59
C VAL A 182 37.32 -13.45 1.92
N ASN A 183 37.69 -14.48 2.67
CA ASN A 183 39.08 -14.69 3.11
C ASN A 183 39.72 -13.45 3.77
N ASN A 184 38.96 -12.72 4.60
CA ASN A 184 39.38 -11.47 5.26
C ASN A 184 39.68 -10.29 4.31
N GLN A 185 39.37 -10.39 3.04
CA GLN A 185 39.47 -9.29 2.08
C GLN A 185 38.08 -8.76 1.76
N GLN A 186 37.90 -7.44 1.79
CA GLN A 186 36.67 -6.83 1.36
C GLN A 186 36.50 -6.95 -0.16
N VAL A 187 35.45 -7.64 -0.59
CA VAL A 187 35.16 -7.87 -2.02
C VAL A 187 34.15 -6.86 -2.55
N ALA A 188 33.11 -6.57 -1.75
CA ALA A 188 32.04 -5.68 -2.14
C ALA A 188 31.43 -4.99 -0.91
N ARG A 189 30.51 -4.08 -1.15
CA ARG A 189 29.63 -3.51 -0.14
C ARG A 189 28.19 -3.60 -0.66
N VAL A 190 27.27 -4.13 0.13
CA VAL A 190 25.86 -4.26 -0.26
C VAL A 190 25.28 -2.88 -0.56
N GLY A 191 24.63 -2.72 -1.69
CA GLY A 191 23.96 -1.48 -2.06
C GLY A 191 22.68 -1.27 -1.26
N VAL A 192 22.65 -0.21 -0.49
CA VAL A 192 21.47 0.21 0.27
C VAL A 192 21.08 1.61 -0.15
N SER A 193 19.82 1.80 -0.51
CA SER A 193 19.26 3.11 -0.89
C SER A 193 18.32 3.63 0.17
N TYR A 194 18.28 4.95 0.31
CA TYR A 194 17.41 5.66 1.24
C TYR A 194 16.31 6.41 0.49
N ALA A 195 15.07 6.22 0.91
CA ALA A 195 13.93 6.99 0.47
C ALA A 195 13.45 7.91 1.60
N ALA A 196 13.56 9.21 1.39
CA ALA A 196 13.09 10.20 2.37
C ALA A 196 11.57 10.26 2.46
N ASN A 197 10.87 9.99 1.35
CA ASN A 197 9.42 9.81 1.32
C ASN A 197 9.08 8.49 0.62
N PRO A 198 8.97 7.38 1.37
CA PRO A 198 8.70 6.07 0.78
C PRO A 198 7.28 5.95 0.19
N ASN A 199 6.35 6.84 0.54
CA ASN A 199 5.00 6.86 -0.02
C ASN A 199 4.95 7.27 -1.50
N MET A 200 6.01 7.91 -2.02
CA MET A 200 6.16 8.24 -3.44
C MET A 200 6.69 7.08 -4.28
N LEU A 201 6.96 5.94 -3.67
CA LEU A 201 7.45 4.76 -4.35
C LEU A 201 6.30 3.91 -4.84
N GLN A 202 6.45 3.35 -6.04
CA GLN A 202 5.47 2.43 -6.61
C GLN A 202 5.86 0.98 -6.31
N LYS A 203 4.97 0.27 -5.64
CA LYS A 203 5.08 -1.17 -5.44
C LYS A 203 4.61 -1.89 -6.70
N GLN A 204 5.43 -2.79 -7.21
CA GLN A 204 5.10 -3.64 -8.36
C GLN A 204 4.45 -4.94 -7.90
N ASP A 205 3.74 -5.62 -8.82
CA ASP A 205 3.05 -6.89 -8.54
C ASP A 205 3.98 -8.01 -8.06
N ASN A 206 5.26 -7.93 -8.41
CA ASN A 206 6.31 -8.88 -7.99
C ASN A 206 6.92 -8.57 -6.61
N GLY A 207 6.38 -7.59 -5.86
CA GLY A 207 6.87 -7.16 -4.56
C GLY A 207 8.12 -6.26 -4.59
N LEU A 208 8.58 -5.89 -5.77
CA LEU A 208 9.64 -4.90 -5.94
C LEU A 208 9.07 -3.48 -5.82
N ILE A 209 9.94 -2.55 -5.53
CA ILE A 209 9.63 -1.14 -5.38
C ILE A 209 10.42 -0.36 -6.41
N ARG A 210 9.79 0.61 -7.07
CA ARG A 210 10.45 1.53 -8.01
C ARG A 210 10.05 2.97 -7.72
N THR A 211 10.88 3.88 -8.19
CA THR A 211 10.56 5.31 -8.24
C THR A 211 9.66 5.59 -9.45
N GLU A 212 8.68 6.44 -9.28
CA GLU A 212 7.71 6.79 -10.33
C GLU A 212 8.40 7.36 -11.60
N ASN A 213 9.44 8.13 -11.41
CA ASN A 213 10.16 8.82 -12.50
C ASN A 213 11.38 8.04 -13.02
N GLY A 214 11.62 6.81 -12.55
CA GLY A 214 12.81 6.04 -12.92
C GLY A 214 14.15 6.62 -12.44
N VAL A 215 14.12 7.63 -11.57
CA VAL A 215 15.32 8.21 -10.96
C VAL A 215 15.77 7.30 -9.83
N ASN A 216 17.05 6.92 -9.81
CA ASN A 216 17.58 6.08 -8.76
C ASN A 216 17.56 6.79 -7.41
N LEU A 217 17.22 6.02 -6.34
CA LEU A 217 17.29 6.52 -4.98
C LEU A 217 18.75 6.79 -4.58
N PRO A 218 19.02 7.80 -3.75
CA PRO A 218 20.34 8.04 -3.21
C PRO A 218 20.82 6.87 -2.35
N SER A 219 22.15 6.70 -2.28
CA SER A 219 22.75 5.75 -1.34
C SER A 219 22.42 6.12 0.10
N ALA A 220 22.09 5.12 0.92
CA ALA A 220 21.86 5.31 2.35
C ALA A 220 23.19 5.58 3.10
N TYR A 221 24.31 5.19 2.51
CA TYR A 221 25.63 5.41 3.09
C TYR A 221 26.02 6.89 2.97
N GLY A 222 26.32 7.49 4.11
CA GLY A 222 26.68 8.90 4.16
C GLY A 222 25.52 9.90 4.02
N ALA A 223 24.27 9.42 3.99
CA ALA A 223 23.12 10.31 4.03
C ALA A 223 22.98 10.95 5.43
N ASN A 224 22.76 12.27 5.47
CA ASN A 224 22.71 13.03 6.70
C ASN A 224 21.59 12.53 7.62
N GLY A 225 21.95 12.17 8.84
CA GLY A 225 21.00 11.73 9.86
C GLY A 225 20.47 10.30 9.69
N VAL A 226 20.86 9.59 8.63
CA VAL A 226 20.49 8.20 8.39
C VAL A 226 21.49 7.26 9.05
N SER A 227 20.99 6.37 9.88
CA SER A 227 21.79 5.26 10.43
C SER A 227 21.04 3.95 10.28
N PHE A 228 21.76 2.90 9.97
CA PHE A 228 21.24 1.53 9.84
C PHE A 228 22.37 0.53 10.01
N THR A 229 22.03 -0.72 10.23
CA THR A 229 22.98 -1.83 10.26
C THR A 229 22.45 -3.00 9.43
N LEU A 230 23.38 -3.81 8.92
CA LEU A 230 23.06 -5.07 8.26
C LEU A 230 23.37 -6.24 9.19
N ARG A 231 22.55 -7.25 9.11
CA ARG A 231 22.80 -8.53 9.83
C ARG A 231 22.76 -9.69 8.86
N GLN A 232 23.81 -10.48 8.87
CA GLN A 232 23.89 -11.76 8.16
C GLN A 232 23.17 -12.86 8.93
N ASN A 233 22.63 -13.86 8.23
CA ASN A 233 21.85 -14.98 8.79
C ASN A 233 20.54 -14.53 9.47
N PHE A 234 20.00 -13.39 9.04
CA PHE A 234 18.71 -12.88 9.52
C PHE A 234 17.86 -12.43 8.35
N LEU A 235 16.55 -12.56 8.51
CA LEU A 235 15.56 -11.98 7.61
C LEU A 235 14.61 -11.06 8.39
N GLU A 236 14.11 -10.07 7.72
CA GLU A 236 12.99 -9.26 8.21
C GLU A 236 11.68 -9.94 7.82
N GLY A 237 10.84 -10.25 8.80
CA GLY A 237 9.50 -10.77 8.58
C GLY A 237 8.54 -9.71 8.06
N SER A 238 7.41 -10.16 7.55
CA SER A 238 6.29 -9.27 7.25
C SER A 238 5.84 -8.52 8.51
N ASN A 239 5.43 -7.27 8.36
CA ASN A 239 4.83 -6.50 9.45
C ASN A 239 3.29 -6.66 9.52
N VAL A 240 2.74 -7.65 8.81
CA VAL A 240 1.32 -8.01 8.85
C VAL A 240 1.01 -8.77 10.12
N ASP A 241 0.08 -8.25 10.92
CA ASP A 241 -0.56 -9.02 12.00
C ASP A 241 -1.67 -9.90 11.40
N SER A 242 -1.42 -11.19 11.27
CA SER A 242 -2.34 -12.15 10.67
C SER A 242 -3.67 -12.26 11.42
N GLY A 243 -3.64 -12.15 12.76
CA GLY A 243 -4.84 -12.23 13.59
C GLY A 243 -5.76 -11.04 13.37
N ARG A 244 -5.18 -9.85 13.37
CA ARG A 244 -5.89 -8.60 13.09
C ARG A 244 -6.37 -8.55 11.64
N ALA A 245 -5.52 -8.89 10.67
CA ALA A 245 -5.87 -8.91 9.26
C ALA A 245 -7.06 -9.85 8.98
N MET A 246 -7.08 -11.04 9.58
CA MET A 246 -8.20 -11.99 9.46
C MET A 246 -9.49 -11.43 10.06
N THR A 247 -9.42 -10.79 11.22
CA THR A 247 -10.60 -10.18 11.86
C THR A 247 -11.17 -9.02 11.05
N ASP A 248 -10.27 -8.16 10.52
CA ASP A 248 -10.64 -7.04 9.68
C ASP A 248 -11.23 -7.52 8.34
N LEU A 249 -10.67 -8.59 7.75
CA LEU A 249 -11.17 -9.23 6.54
C LEU A 249 -12.58 -9.79 6.74
N MET A 250 -12.82 -10.52 7.84
CA MET A 250 -14.16 -11.02 8.16
C MET A 250 -15.16 -9.88 8.36
N THR A 251 -14.74 -8.79 8.97
CA THR A 251 -15.59 -7.61 9.19
C THR A 251 -15.93 -6.93 7.86
N ALA A 252 -14.95 -6.75 6.98
CA ALA A 252 -15.14 -6.18 5.64
C ALA A 252 -16.06 -7.06 4.79
N TYR A 253 -15.90 -8.38 4.86
CA TYR A 253 -16.73 -9.34 4.14
C TYR A 253 -18.18 -9.30 4.62
N ARG A 254 -18.43 -9.28 5.95
CA ARG A 254 -19.78 -9.13 6.52
C ARG A 254 -20.44 -7.80 6.11
N ALA A 255 -19.65 -6.71 6.07
CA ALA A 255 -20.15 -5.43 5.62
C ALA A 255 -20.50 -5.45 4.12
N PHE A 256 -19.70 -6.12 3.30
CA PHE A 256 -20.00 -6.36 1.89
C PHE A 256 -21.31 -7.14 1.71
N GLU A 257 -21.48 -8.26 2.43
CA GLU A 257 -22.73 -9.05 2.38
C GLU A 257 -23.95 -8.25 2.84
N ALA A 258 -23.81 -7.44 3.89
CA ALA A 258 -24.88 -6.58 4.36
C ALA A 258 -25.30 -5.57 3.28
N ASN A 259 -24.34 -4.90 2.64
CA ASN A 259 -24.60 -3.98 1.53
C ASN A 259 -25.26 -4.69 0.36
N GLN A 260 -24.84 -5.92 0.02
CA GLN A 260 -25.45 -6.72 -1.05
C GLN A 260 -26.92 -7.03 -0.76
N LYS A 261 -27.25 -7.40 0.49
CA LYS A 261 -28.64 -7.66 0.91
C LYS A 261 -29.52 -6.41 0.82
N VAL A 262 -28.98 -5.25 1.21
CA VAL A 262 -29.67 -3.96 1.07
C VAL A 262 -29.90 -3.63 -0.40
N LEU A 263 -28.92 -3.86 -1.26
CA LEU A 263 -29.04 -3.62 -2.70
C LEU A 263 -30.11 -4.50 -3.33
N GLN A 264 -30.20 -5.78 -2.97
CA GLN A 264 -31.27 -6.69 -3.37
C GLN A 264 -32.65 -6.24 -2.87
N ALA A 265 -32.74 -5.65 -1.66
CA ALA A 265 -33.99 -5.08 -1.17
C ALA A 265 -34.44 -3.86 -1.98
N TYR A 266 -33.51 -3.01 -2.40
CA TYR A 266 -33.79 -1.90 -3.33
C TYR A 266 -34.26 -2.41 -4.69
N ASP A 267 -33.64 -3.43 -5.26
CA ASP A 267 -34.04 -4.04 -6.54
C ASP A 267 -35.49 -4.57 -6.46
N ARG A 268 -35.82 -5.32 -5.41
CA ARG A 268 -37.20 -5.81 -5.19
C ARG A 268 -38.21 -4.67 -5.03
N SER A 269 -37.82 -3.58 -4.37
CA SER A 269 -38.68 -2.41 -4.20
C SER A 269 -38.91 -1.68 -5.52
N MET A 270 -37.87 -1.58 -6.35
CA MET A 270 -37.98 -1.02 -7.70
C MET A 270 -38.83 -1.89 -8.62
N GLU A 271 -38.64 -3.22 -8.57
CA GLU A 271 -39.45 -4.17 -9.32
C GLU A 271 -40.94 -4.05 -8.99
N LYS A 272 -41.32 -3.97 -7.70
CA LYS A 272 -42.68 -3.73 -7.28
C LYS A 272 -43.22 -2.38 -7.73
N ALA A 273 -42.40 -1.32 -7.62
CA ALA A 273 -42.82 0.01 -8.06
C ALA A 273 -43.09 0.05 -9.59
N VAL A 274 -42.30 -0.62 -10.40
CA VAL A 274 -42.49 -0.69 -11.86
C VAL A 274 -43.69 -1.57 -12.22
N ASN A 275 -43.83 -2.74 -11.60
CA ASN A 275 -44.85 -3.71 -11.98
C ASN A 275 -46.25 -3.43 -11.39
N GLU A 276 -46.34 -2.81 -10.21
CA GLU A 276 -47.61 -2.54 -9.51
C GLU A 276 -48.09 -1.09 -9.72
N ILE A 277 -47.21 -0.10 -9.72
CA ILE A 277 -47.57 1.32 -9.89
C ILE A 277 -47.63 1.73 -11.34
N GLY A 278 -46.85 1.07 -12.24
CA GLY A 278 -46.84 1.35 -13.70
C GLY A 278 -47.99 0.69 -14.48
N LYS A 279 -48.89 -0.03 -13.84
CA LYS A 279 -50.06 -0.70 -14.47
C LYS A 279 -51.35 0.12 -14.43
N ILE A 280 -51.29 1.44 -14.19
CA ILE A 280 -52.43 2.36 -14.25
C ILE A 280 -52.54 2.92 -15.63
#